data_7d05ded41e38f5abd28b28278789749e
#
_entry.id   7d05ded41e38f5abd28b28278789749e
#
_cell.length_a   1.000
_cell.length_b   1.000
_cell.length_c   1.000
_cell.angle_alpha   90.00
_cell.angle_beta   90.00
_cell.angle_gamma   90.00
#
_symmetry.space_group_name_H-M   'P 1'
#
loop_
_entity.id
_entity.type
_entity.pdbx_description
1 polymer ?
#
loop_
_entity_poly.entity_id
_entity_poly.type
_entity_poly.pdbx_seq_one_letter_code
_entity_poly.pdbx_strand_id
1 'polypeptide(L)'
;MDYRTRGTCAQLIHFDLDGDIVKNVQFLGGCNGNLQGIGKLVEGMKADEVIERLQGIRCGSKTTSCPAQLARALAQATGKM
;
A
#
# COMPACT_ATOMS: atom_id res chain seq x y z
N MET A 1 0.08 11.77 -1.29
CA MET A 1 -0.79 11.19 -2.33
C MET A 1 -1.80 10.27 -1.72
N ASP A 2 -3.02 10.32 -2.21
CA ASP A 2 -4.10 9.50 -1.70
C ASP A 2 -4.57 8.53 -2.77
N TYR A 3 -4.84 7.29 -2.37
CA TYR A 3 -5.31 6.25 -3.27
C TYR A 3 -6.56 5.62 -2.67
N ARG A 4 -7.66 5.65 -3.42
CA ARG A 4 -8.90 5.02 -3.00
C ARG A 4 -8.85 3.52 -3.30
N THR A 5 -9.00 2.71 -2.24
CA THR A 5 -8.92 1.25 -2.36
C THR A 5 -10.23 0.66 -2.83
N ARG A 6 -10.17 -0.59 -3.31
CA ARG A 6 -11.34 -1.37 -3.68
C ARG A 6 -11.16 -2.80 -3.23
N GLY A 7 -12.24 -3.39 -2.71
CA GLY A 7 -12.25 -4.79 -2.31
C GLY A 7 -11.47 -5.10 -1.05
N THR A 8 -11.18 -4.10 -0.22
CA THR A 8 -10.45 -4.26 1.02
C THR A 8 -11.16 -3.57 2.17
N CYS A 9 -10.71 -3.84 3.40
CA CYS A 9 -11.25 -3.21 4.60
C CYS A 9 -10.91 -1.72 4.67
N ALA A 10 -9.73 -1.34 4.25
CA ALA A 10 -9.33 0.07 4.21
C ALA A 10 -10.08 0.79 3.09
N GLN A 11 -10.36 2.06 3.30
CA GLN A 11 -11.08 2.90 2.33
C GLN A 11 -10.14 3.74 1.50
N LEU A 12 -9.02 4.15 2.07
CA LEU A 12 -8.08 5.07 1.45
C LEU A 12 -6.68 4.77 1.95
N ILE A 13 -5.70 4.93 1.08
CA ILE A 13 -4.29 4.85 1.44
C ILE A 13 -3.64 6.20 1.14
N HIS A 14 -3.02 6.78 2.16
CA HIS A 14 -2.18 7.97 1.99
C HIS A 14 -0.72 7.55 2.02
N PHE A 15 0.09 8.10 1.12
CA PHE A 15 1.52 7.87 1.11
C PHE A 15 2.22 9.04 0.44
N ASP A 16 3.50 9.21 0.75
CA ASP A 16 4.36 10.19 0.10
C ASP A 16 5.52 9.47 -0.57
N LEU A 17 6.07 10.08 -1.60
CA LEU A 17 7.24 9.59 -2.29
C LEU A 17 8.32 10.68 -2.28
N ASP A 18 9.52 10.29 -1.82
CA ASP A 18 10.71 11.12 -1.93
C ASP A 18 11.58 10.48 -3.01
N GLY A 19 11.44 10.97 -4.25
CA GLY A 19 11.97 10.26 -5.40
C GLY A 19 11.23 8.93 -5.54
N ASP A 20 11.92 7.83 -5.33
CA ASP A 20 11.34 6.48 -5.33
C ASP A 20 11.24 5.88 -3.94
N ILE A 21 11.47 6.66 -2.89
CA ILE A 21 11.42 6.20 -1.50
C ILE A 21 10.03 6.43 -0.91
N VAL A 22 9.45 5.39 -0.34
CA VAL A 22 8.10 5.43 0.24
C VAL A 22 8.16 6.01 1.64
N LYS A 23 7.27 6.94 1.95
CA LYS A 23 7.19 7.58 3.26
C LYS A 23 5.75 7.84 3.66
N ASN A 24 5.54 7.88 4.98
CA ASN A 24 4.28 8.35 5.57
C ASN A 24 3.04 7.58 5.10
N VAL A 25 3.17 6.25 4.99
CA VAL A 25 2.05 5.41 4.60
C VAL A 25 1.02 5.35 5.73
N GLN A 26 -0.22 5.67 5.41
CA GLN A 26 -1.35 5.62 6.34
C GLN A 26 -2.55 4.99 5.65
N PHE A 27 -3.24 4.13 6.38
CA PHE A 27 -4.46 3.50 5.89
C PHE A 27 -5.65 4.06 6.67
N LEU A 28 -6.70 4.46 5.97
CA LEU A 28 -7.94 4.90 6.59
C LEU A 28 -8.93 3.75 6.54
N GLY A 29 -9.38 3.33 7.71
CA GLY A 29 -10.25 2.16 7.88
C GLY A 29 -9.46 0.86 7.91
N GLY A 30 -10.16 -0.27 8.07
CA GLY A 30 -9.55 -1.58 8.10
C GLY A 30 -8.93 -1.94 9.45
N CYS A 31 -8.00 -2.90 9.44
CA CYS A 31 -7.36 -3.43 10.65
C CYS A 31 -6.22 -2.51 11.09
N ASN A 32 -6.49 -1.64 12.04
CA ASN A 32 -5.58 -0.60 12.47
C ASN A 32 -4.18 -1.12 12.83
N GLY A 33 -4.10 -2.15 13.66
CA GLY A 33 -2.81 -2.66 14.12
C GLY A 33 -1.95 -3.18 12.98
N ASN A 34 -2.52 -4.04 12.15
CA ASN A 34 -1.81 -4.65 11.02
C ASN A 34 -1.40 -3.61 9.98
N LEU A 35 -2.29 -2.66 9.68
CA LEU A 35 -2.02 -1.65 8.67
C LEU A 35 -0.99 -0.64 9.14
N GLN A 36 -0.98 -0.29 10.42
CA GLN A 36 0.08 0.53 10.97
C GLN A 36 1.44 -0.17 10.89
N GLY A 37 1.46 -1.48 11.18
CA GLY A 37 2.68 -2.27 11.07
C GLY A 37 3.23 -2.27 9.66
N ILE A 38 2.37 -2.45 8.66
CA ILE A 38 2.77 -2.42 7.26
C ILE A 38 3.35 -1.05 6.93
N GLY A 39 2.70 0.03 7.35
CA GLY A 39 3.19 1.39 7.10
C GLY A 39 4.59 1.61 7.65
N LYS A 40 4.86 1.11 8.85
CA LYS A 40 6.18 1.24 9.46
C LYS A 40 7.23 0.36 8.77
N LEU A 41 6.86 -0.84 8.34
CA LEU A 41 7.77 -1.74 7.66
C LEU A 41 8.24 -1.20 6.32
N VAL A 42 7.37 -0.53 5.58
CA VAL A 42 7.69 -0.01 4.25
C VAL A 42 8.31 1.39 4.29
N GLU A 43 8.32 2.03 5.45
CA GLU A 43 8.90 3.36 5.61
C GLU A 43 10.37 3.35 5.20
N GLY A 44 10.73 4.21 4.24
CA GLY A 44 12.11 4.30 3.76
C GLY A 44 12.49 3.27 2.72
N MET A 45 11.58 2.38 2.31
CA MET A 45 11.85 1.40 1.26
C MET A 45 11.65 2.02 -0.12
N LYS A 46 12.33 1.44 -1.11
CA LYS A 46 12.06 1.83 -2.50
C LYS A 46 10.70 1.32 -2.93
N ALA A 47 9.98 2.12 -3.70
CA ALA A 47 8.65 1.74 -4.19
C ALA A 47 8.68 0.41 -4.94
N ASP A 48 9.70 0.16 -5.75
CA ASP A 48 9.85 -1.10 -6.48
C ASP A 48 9.89 -2.30 -5.54
N GLU A 49 10.60 -2.20 -4.43
CA GLU A 49 10.68 -3.28 -3.45
C GLU A 49 9.34 -3.51 -2.77
N VAL A 50 8.64 -2.45 -2.42
CA VAL A 50 7.32 -2.56 -1.80
C VAL A 50 6.34 -3.22 -2.76
N ILE A 51 6.35 -2.80 -4.02
CA ILE A 51 5.48 -3.38 -5.05
C ILE A 51 5.75 -4.87 -5.18
N GLU A 52 7.01 -5.26 -5.31
CA GLU A 52 7.39 -6.66 -5.49
C GLU A 52 6.94 -7.52 -4.33
N ARG A 53 7.09 -7.03 -3.10
CA ARG A 53 6.77 -7.81 -1.90
C ARG A 53 5.28 -7.91 -1.63
N LEU A 54 4.51 -6.89 -1.96
CA LEU A 54 3.12 -6.80 -1.54
C LEU A 54 2.11 -7.10 -2.65
N GLN A 55 2.53 -7.09 -3.90
CA GLN A 55 1.59 -7.36 -5.00
C GLN A 55 1.06 -8.79 -4.91
N GLY A 56 -0.20 -8.95 -5.25
CA GLY A 56 -0.82 -10.28 -5.30
C GLY A 56 -1.22 -10.88 -3.97
N ILE A 57 -0.98 -10.18 -2.85
CA ILE A 57 -1.42 -10.67 -1.55
C ILE A 57 -2.94 -10.57 -1.46
N ARG A 58 -3.57 -11.67 -1.04
CA ARG A 58 -5.02 -11.75 -0.90
C ARG A 58 -5.42 -11.80 0.56
N CYS A 59 -6.57 -11.22 0.87
CA CYS A 59 -7.15 -11.25 2.21
C CYS A 59 -8.30 -12.24 2.21
N GLY A 60 -8.10 -13.43 2.78
CA GLY A 60 -9.09 -14.49 2.82
C GLY A 60 -9.53 -14.90 1.40
N SER A 61 -10.83 -14.87 1.14
CA SER A 61 -11.38 -15.22 -0.17
C SER A 61 -11.43 -14.04 -1.14
N LYS A 62 -10.98 -12.86 -0.73
CA LYS A 62 -10.96 -11.68 -1.60
C LYS A 62 -9.86 -11.79 -2.64
N THR A 63 -10.03 -11.10 -3.76
CA THR A 63 -9.04 -11.11 -4.84
C THR A 63 -7.87 -10.15 -4.59
N THR A 64 -7.96 -9.32 -3.55
CA THR A 64 -6.94 -8.33 -3.22
C THR A 64 -6.87 -8.14 -1.70
N SER A 65 -5.99 -7.27 -1.27
CA SER A 65 -5.79 -6.94 0.15
C SER A 65 -5.31 -5.51 0.28
N CYS A 66 -5.28 -4.97 1.51
CA CYS A 66 -4.74 -3.63 1.73
C CYS A 66 -3.27 -3.55 1.29
N PRO A 67 -2.38 -4.51 1.63
CA PRO A 67 -1.01 -4.49 1.10
C PRO A 67 -0.95 -4.52 -0.43
N ALA A 68 -1.78 -5.35 -1.08
CA ALA A 68 -1.80 -5.40 -2.54
C ALA A 68 -2.28 -4.08 -3.15
N GLN A 69 -3.24 -3.42 -2.50
CA GLN A 69 -3.71 -2.12 -2.95
C GLN A 69 -2.63 -1.05 -2.80
N LEU A 70 -1.82 -1.11 -1.74
CA LEU A 70 -0.68 -0.22 -1.59
C LEU A 70 0.32 -0.43 -2.74
N ALA A 71 0.63 -1.68 -3.07
CA ALA A 71 1.52 -1.98 -4.19
C ALA A 71 0.98 -1.39 -5.50
N ARG A 72 -0.33 -1.51 -5.72
CA ARG A 72 -0.97 -0.97 -6.91
C ARG A 72 -0.89 0.56 -6.94
N ALA A 73 -1.13 1.20 -5.80
CA ALA A 73 -1.05 2.65 -5.69
C ALA A 73 0.36 3.16 -6.01
N LEU A 74 1.37 2.49 -5.48
CA LEU A 74 2.77 2.84 -5.74
C LEU A 74 3.13 2.62 -7.21
N ALA A 75 2.63 1.54 -7.82
CA ALA A 75 2.87 1.27 -9.23
C ALA A 75 2.30 2.37 -10.11
N GLN A 76 1.09 2.84 -9.80
CA GLN A 76 0.48 3.94 -10.53
C GLN A 76 1.27 5.25 -10.34
N ALA A 77 1.66 5.53 -9.10
CA ALA A 77 2.36 6.78 -8.78
C ALA A 77 3.76 6.84 -9.40
N THR A 78 4.41 5.69 -9.58
CA THR A 78 5.76 5.62 -10.15
C THR A 78 5.76 5.32 -11.65
N GLY A 79 4.58 5.21 -12.26
CA GLY A 79 4.49 4.96 -13.70
C GLY A 79 4.81 3.53 -14.11
N LYS A 80 4.66 2.56 -13.20
CA LYS A 80 4.98 1.15 -13.47
C LYS A 80 3.75 0.34 -13.91
N MET A 81 2.62 0.97 -14.00
CA MET A 81 1.39 0.37 -14.51
C MET A 81 1.04 0.90 -15.87
#